data_d7f5ed0324f5eb62e38fe0ed6da266df
#
_entry.id   d7f5ed0324f5eb62e38fe0ed6da266df
#
_cell.length_a   1.000
_cell.length_b   1.000
_cell.length_c   1.000
_cell.angle_alpha   90.00
_cell.angle_beta   90.00
_cell.angle_gamma   90.00
#
_symmetry.space_group_name_H-M   'P 1'
#
loop_
_entity.id
_entity.type
_entity.pdbx_description
1 polymer ?
#
loop_
_entity_poly.entity_id
_entity_poly.type
_entity_poly.pdbx_seq_one_letter_code
_entity_poly.pdbx_strand_id
1 'polypeptide(L)'
;VALDKLAYQGIRKVIVAVPEKSIGRSFKDTDLRRYGFFADWRVAPYYNLCTSSGNETSKRKKLVEFLSPLTSAQILVCTHTTLRNAMKDVPNDALNDVFFGIDEFHHASSDVNNYLGELIRRLLNETTAHIMAMTGSYFRGDAIPVMRPEDEARFQPTINYNYYQQLSGYKYLKSLGIGYQFFTGKYINAIPEALDTTKKTLIHIPNVNSKTSYAQKYDEVADIIRCIGEIVETDYEHYIHHVRTPDGRILKVGDLVEDDSRRRDALQAYLQRMNSRDALDILIALGTAKEGFDWAWCECCITIGIRSSLTEIVQIIGRCTRDCVGKTHAQFINLIPCPDAAQEDVSMAVNDFLKAISAS
;
A
#
# COMPACT_ATOMS: atom_id res chain seq x y z
N VAL A 1 19.47 -4.73 -6.90
CA VAL A 1 19.22 -4.73 -8.37
C VAL A 1 19.56 -3.37 -8.97
N ALA A 2 18.86 -2.25 -8.67
CA ALA A 2 19.08 -0.94 -9.32
C ALA A 2 20.54 -0.47 -9.25
N LEU A 3 21.17 -0.53 -8.07
CA LEU A 3 22.58 -0.15 -7.88
C LEU A 3 23.55 -1.08 -8.65
N ASP A 4 23.24 -2.36 -8.71
CA ASP A 4 24.03 -3.32 -9.50
C ASP A 4 23.94 -3.00 -11.00
N LYS A 5 22.75 -2.70 -11.51
CA LYS A 5 22.53 -2.27 -12.89
C LYS A 5 23.37 -1.03 -13.23
N LEU A 6 23.36 -0.01 -12.34
CA LEU A 6 24.17 1.20 -12.51
C LEU A 6 25.68 0.92 -12.50
N ALA A 7 26.13 0.02 -11.62
CA ALA A 7 27.56 -0.22 -11.43
C ALA A 7 28.17 -1.14 -12.49
N TYR A 8 27.42 -2.16 -12.95
CA TYR A 8 28.00 -3.30 -13.68
C TYR A 8 27.31 -3.66 -14.98
N GLN A 9 26.12 -3.10 -15.28
CA GLN A 9 25.31 -3.54 -16.43
C GLN A 9 25.04 -2.42 -17.44
N GLY A 10 25.83 -1.37 -17.45
CA GLY A 10 25.74 -0.29 -18.45
C GLY A 10 24.52 0.63 -18.32
N ILE A 11 23.69 0.43 -17.27
CA ILE A 11 22.55 1.33 -17.01
C ILE A 11 23.07 2.70 -16.56
N ARG A 12 22.57 3.75 -17.18
CA ARG A 12 22.99 5.14 -16.88
C ARG A 12 22.06 5.86 -15.90
N LYS A 13 20.78 5.49 -15.86
CA LYS A 13 19.75 6.12 -15.04
C LYS A 13 18.81 5.08 -14.45
N VAL A 14 18.28 5.38 -13.28
CA VAL A 14 17.25 4.59 -12.59
C VAL A 14 16.03 5.46 -12.32
N ILE A 15 14.86 5.01 -12.73
CA ILE A 15 13.57 5.61 -12.39
C ILE A 15 12.79 4.61 -11.55
N VAL A 16 12.42 4.99 -10.33
CA VAL A 16 11.49 4.22 -9.50
C VAL A 16 10.12 4.88 -9.57
N ALA A 17 9.15 4.14 -10.06
CA ALA A 17 7.76 4.59 -10.17
C ALA A 17 6.88 3.86 -9.16
N VAL A 18 6.13 4.63 -8.39
CA VAL A 18 5.25 4.13 -7.31
C VAL A 18 3.81 4.59 -7.55
N PRO A 19 2.79 3.91 -7.02
CA PRO A 19 1.40 4.34 -7.22
C PRO A 19 1.11 5.69 -6.54
N GLU A 20 1.62 5.91 -5.33
CA GLU A 20 1.32 7.08 -4.52
C GLU A 20 2.56 7.82 -4.00
N LYS A 21 2.40 9.13 -3.72
CA LYS A 21 3.47 9.97 -3.17
C LYS A 21 3.95 9.50 -1.80
N SER A 22 3.06 8.98 -0.98
CA SER A 22 3.36 8.45 0.36
C SER A 22 4.39 7.33 0.31
N ILE A 23 4.27 6.42 -0.66
CA ILE A 23 5.24 5.34 -0.90
C ILE A 23 6.57 5.92 -1.38
N GLY A 24 6.53 6.84 -2.35
CA GLY A 24 7.74 7.47 -2.88
C GLY A 24 8.53 8.28 -1.85
N ARG A 25 7.87 8.80 -0.81
CA ARG A 25 8.55 9.47 0.32
C ARG A 25 9.41 8.51 1.16
N SER A 26 9.14 7.20 1.14
CA SER A 26 9.95 6.19 1.83
C SER A 26 11.29 5.89 1.15
N PHE A 27 11.43 6.20 -0.15
CA PHE A 27 12.68 6.07 -0.89
C PHE A 27 13.65 7.21 -0.57
N LYS A 28 14.08 7.27 0.68
CA LYS A 28 15.08 8.22 1.18
C LYS A 28 16.46 7.61 1.16
N ASP A 29 17.46 8.45 1.34
CA ASP A 29 18.85 8.01 1.49
C ASP A 29 18.98 6.90 2.52
N THR A 30 19.67 5.83 2.14
CA THR A 30 19.86 4.65 2.99
C THR A 30 21.31 4.18 2.91
N ASP A 31 21.93 3.99 4.08
CA ASP A 31 23.30 3.52 4.23
C ASP A 31 23.35 2.00 4.10
N LEU A 32 23.30 1.50 2.88
CA LEU A 32 23.27 0.07 2.59
C LEU A 32 24.62 -0.61 2.82
N ARG A 33 25.73 0.11 2.70
CA ARG A 33 27.09 -0.41 2.96
C ARG A 33 27.25 -0.97 4.36
N ARG A 34 26.58 -0.37 5.36
CA ARG A 34 26.57 -0.90 6.74
C ARG A 34 25.93 -2.30 6.88
N TYR A 35 25.17 -2.72 5.88
CA TYR A 35 24.56 -4.04 5.80
C TYR A 35 25.26 -4.98 4.80
N GLY A 36 26.48 -4.64 4.35
CA GLY A 36 27.29 -5.46 3.45
C GLY A 36 27.05 -5.24 1.96
N PHE A 37 26.26 -4.23 1.57
CA PHE A 37 26.11 -3.87 0.16
C PHE A 37 27.32 -3.06 -0.33
N PHE A 38 27.60 -3.13 -1.63
CA PHE A 38 28.74 -2.44 -2.23
C PHE A 38 28.55 -0.93 -2.38
N ALA A 39 27.31 -0.45 -2.40
CA ALA A 39 26.96 0.97 -2.55
C ALA A 39 25.75 1.36 -1.70
N ASP A 40 25.65 2.65 -1.38
CA ASP A 40 24.52 3.22 -0.67
C ASP A 40 23.45 3.69 -1.65
N TRP A 41 22.19 3.67 -1.21
CA TRP A 41 21.08 4.27 -1.93
C TRP A 41 21.03 5.77 -1.65
N ARG A 42 21.18 6.59 -2.70
CA ARG A 42 21.16 8.05 -2.60
C ARG A 42 20.23 8.64 -3.66
N VAL A 43 19.26 9.42 -3.23
CA VAL A 43 18.32 10.11 -4.11
C VAL A 43 18.44 11.61 -3.89
N ALA A 44 18.92 12.35 -4.89
CA ALA A 44 18.96 13.80 -4.79
C ALA A 44 17.57 14.36 -4.50
N PRO A 45 17.38 15.22 -3.47
CA PRO A 45 16.04 15.72 -3.06
C PRO A 45 15.26 16.36 -4.22
N TYR A 46 15.97 16.99 -5.17
CA TYR A 46 15.39 17.59 -6.37
C TYR A 46 14.73 16.54 -7.29
N TYR A 47 15.24 15.30 -7.31
CA TYR A 47 14.77 14.20 -8.14
C TYR A 47 13.91 13.16 -7.37
N ASN A 48 13.61 13.37 -6.08
CA ASN A 48 12.50 12.70 -5.45
C ASN A 48 11.22 13.53 -5.69
N LEU A 49 10.52 13.25 -6.79
CA LEU A 49 9.32 14.01 -7.19
C LEU A 49 8.09 13.72 -6.31
N CYS A 50 8.19 12.75 -5.41
CA CYS A 50 7.16 12.46 -4.41
C CYS A 50 7.24 13.39 -3.19
N THR A 51 8.44 13.91 -2.90
CA THR A 51 8.69 14.85 -1.79
C THR A 51 8.85 16.30 -2.27
N SER A 52 9.25 16.50 -3.55
CA SER A 52 9.51 17.83 -4.07
C SER A 52 8.22 18.65 -4.18
N SER A 53 8.30 19.93 -3.85
CA SER A 53 7.26 20.91 -4.11
C SER A 53 7.04 21.11 -5.62
N GLY A 54 5.85 21.52 -6.01
CA GLY A 54 5.49 21.83 -7.38
C GLY A 54 4.33 21.00 -7.92
N ASN A 55 3.71 21.52 -8.98
CA ASN A 55 2.61 20.87 -9.69
C ASN A 55 3.13 19.77 -10.64
N GLU A 56 2.23 19.00 -11.23
CA GLU A 56 2.58 17.91 -12.15
C GLU A 56 3.35 18.38 -13.38
N THR A 57 3.09 19.59 -13.90
CA THR A 57 3.83 20.17 -15.02
C THR A 57 5.30 20.41 -14.67
N SER A 58 5.58 20.91 -13.48
CA SER A 58 6.95 21.09 -12.98
C SER A 58 7.65 19.74 -12.80
N LYS A 59 6.98 18.75 -12.24
CA LYS A 59 7.52 17.39 -12.03
C LYS A 59 7.84 16.70 -13.36
N ARG A 60 6.96 16.84 -14.35
CA ARG A 60 7.19 16.34 -15.71
C ARG A 60 8.46 16.94 -16.31
N LYS A 61 8.65 18.27 -16.22
CA LYS A 61 9.86 18.93 -16.70
C LYS A 61 11.13 18.40 -16.01
N LYS A 62 11.11 18.23 -14.69
CA LYS A 62 12.23 17.66 -13.93
C LYS A 62 12.58 16.24 -14.37
N LEU A 63 11.59 15.41 -14.70
CA LEU A 63 11.83 14.06 -15.16
C LEU A 63 12.46 14.07 -16.55
N VAL A 64 12.01 14.92 -17.47
CA VAL A 64 12.63 15.11 -18.80
C VAL A 64 14.07 15.61 -18.65
N GLU A 65 14.31 16.59 -17.79
CA GLU A 65 15.65 17.09 -17.46
C GLU A 65 16.54 15.97 -16.90
N PHE A 66 16.02 15.13 -16.01
CA PHE A 66 16.75 14.00 -15.43
C PHE A 66 17.30 13.06 -16.50
N LEU A 67 16.55 12.81 -17.57
CA LEU A 67 16.95 11.91 -18.66
C LEU A 67 18.04 12.53 -19.57
N SER A 68 18.27 13.85 -19.48
CA SER A 68 19.32 14.51 -20.24
C SER A 68 20.70 13.94 -19.91
N PRO A 69 21.58 13.74 -20.90
CA PRO A 69 22.97 13.35 -20.70
C PRO A 69 23.78 14.32 -19.81
N LEU A 70 23.33 15.58 -19.73
CA LEU A 70 24.00 16.63 -18.94
C LEU A 70 23.73 16.50 -17.43
N THR A 71 22.73 15.72 -17.03
CA THR A 71 22.37 15.54 -15.63
C THR A 71 23.21 14.45 -15.00
N SER A 72 23.95 14.76 -13.93
CA SER A 72 24.78 13.79 -13.20
C SER A 72 24.00 12.87 -12.26
N ALA A 73 22.80 13.26 -11.82
CA ALA A 73 21.96 12.45 -10.95
C ALA A 73 21.59 11.13 -11.64
N GLN A 74 21.67 10.03 -10.89
CA GLN A 74 21.45 8.68 -11.43
C GLN A 74 20.12 8.06 -11.01
N ILE A 75 19.48 8.55 -9.95
CA ILE A 75 18.24 7.97 -9.40
C ILE A 75 17.16 9.04 -9.30
N LEU A 76 15.97 8.72 -9.81
CA LEU A 76 14.76 9.52 -9.71
C LEU A 76 13.63 8.67 -9.15
N VAL A 77 12.81 9.26 -8.26
CA VAL A 77 11.59 8.62 -7.72
C VAL A 77 10.38 9.47 -8.11
N CYS A 78 9.35 8.85 -8.66
CA CYS A 78 8.13 9.55 -9.07
C CYS A 78 6.88 8.66 -8.90
N THR A 79 5.69 9.25 -9.09
CA THR A 79 4.46 8.47 -9.18
C THR A 79 4.24 7.92 -10.59
N HIS A 80 3.42 6.85 -10.71
CA HIS A 80 2.96 6.32 -12.01
C HIS A 80 2.36 7.42 -12.90
N THR A 81 1.58 8.32 -12.31
CA THR A 81 0.97 9.44 -13.03
C THR A 81 2.01 10.40 -13.59
N THR A 82 3.01 10.77 -12.78
CA THR A 82 4.10 11.66 -13.24
C THR A 82 4.92 10.97 -14.32
N LEU A 83 5.29 9.70 -14.15
CA LEU A 83 6.01 8.92 -15.16
C LEU A 83 5.26 8.90 -16.50
N ARG A 84 4.02 8.44 -16.49
CA ARG A 84 3.17 8.32 -17.68
C ARG A 84 3.02 9.63 -18.42
N ASN A 85 2.82 10.74 -17.69
CA ASN A 85 2.65 12.05 -18.30
C ASN A 85 3.96 12.58 -18.89
N ALA A 86 5.10 12.31 -18.27
CA ALA A 86 6.41 12.75 -18.77
C ALA A 86 6.82 11.97 -20.02
N MET A 87 6.54 10.67 -20.07
CA MET A 87 6.97 9.81 -21.18
C MET A 87 6.31 10.14 -22.53
N LYS A 88 5.23 10.93 -22.54
CA LYS A 88 4.61 11.40 -23.78
C LYS A 88 5.55 12.31 -24.62
N ASP A 89 6.48 12.99 -23.96
CA ASP A 89 7.39 13.95 -24.59
C ASP A 89 8.82 13.45 -24.68
N VAL A 90 9.11 12.27 -24.21
CA VAL A 90 10.46 11.70 -24.18
C VAL A 90 10.63 10.78 -25.41
N PRO A 91 11.62 11.01 -26.27
CA PRO A 91 11.90 10.12 -27.40
C PRO A 91 12.50 8.79 -26.93
N ASN A 92 12.39 7.74 -27.75
CA ASN A 92 12.81 6.39 -27.39
C ASN A 92 14.30 6.26 -27.10
N ASP A 93 15.13 6.97 -27.85
CA ASP A 93 16.58 6.97 -27.66
C ASP A 93 17.00 7.50 -26.27
N ALA A 94 16.25 8.47 -25.73
CA ALA A 94 16.49 8.94 -24.36
C ALA A 94 16.15 7.93 -23.27
N LEU A 95 15.41 6.88 -23.60
CA LEU A 95 15.02 5.78 -22.69
C LEU A 95 15.98 4.59 -22.76
N ASN A 96 16.90 4.57 -23.70
CA ASN A 96 17.90 3.52 -23.77
C ASN A 96 18.81 3.52 -22.55
N ASP A 97 19.13 2.31 -22.10
CA ASP A 97 19.97 2.07 -20.91
C ASP A 97 19.44 2.77 -19.63
N VAL A 98 18.13 2.90 -19.53
CA VAL A 98 17.42 3.36 -18.34
C VAL A 98 16.79 2.14 -17.66
N PHE A 99 16.94 2.05 -16.34
CA PHE A 99 16.26 1.04 -15.51
C PHE A 99 14.98 1.63 -14.92
N PHE A 100 13.87 0.93 -15.13
CA PHE A 100 12.56 1.27 -14.57
C PHE A 100 12.19 0.24 -13.49
N GLY A 101 12.18 0.64 -12.22
CA GLY A 101 11.58 -0.12 -11.14
C GLY A 101 10.14 0.34 -10.95
N ILE A 102 9.18 -0.52 -11.26
CA ILE A 102 7.74 -0.17 -11.22
C ILE A 102 7.11 -0.97 -10.08
N ASP A 103 6.76 -0.26 -9.02
CA ASP A 103 6.09 -0.81 -7.85
C ASP A 103 4.59 -0.93 -8.10
N GLU A 104 3.93 -1.88 -7.43
CA GLU A 104 2.51 -2.22 -7.63
C GLU A 104 2.15 -2.35 -9.11
N PHE A 105 2.92 -3.18 -9.80
CA PHE A 105 2.85 -3.35 -11.25
C PHE A 105 1.48 -3.80 -11.76
N HIS A 106 0.65 -4.39 -10.90
CA HIS A 106 -0.72 -4.77 -11.23
C HIS A 106 -1.62 -3.58 -11.62
N HIS A 107 -1.21 -2.32 -11.37
CA HIS A 107 -1.86 -1.14 -11.91
C HIS A 107 -1.65 -0.97 -13.43
N ALA A 108 -0.67 -1.65 -14.02
CA ALA A 108 -0.60 -1.82 -15.46
C ALA A 108 -1.73 -2.77 -15.92
N SER A 109 -2.14 -2.63 -17.17
CA SER A 109 -3.14 -3.51 -17.77
C SER A 109 -2.85 -3.66 -19.26
N SER A 110 -3.20 -4.80 -19.82
CA SER A 110 -3.20 -5.04 -21.27
C SER A 110 -4.33 -4.31 -21.99
N ASP A 111 -5.27 -3.68 -21.28
CA ASP A 111 -6.31 -2.85 -21.87
C ASP A 111 -5.67 -1.71 -22.69
N VAL A 112 -6.26 -1.46 -23.87
CA VAL A 112 -5.81 -0.40 -24.79
C VAL A 112 -5.90 1.01 -24.19
N ASN A 113 -6.76 1.21 -23.20
CA ASN A 113 -6.93 2.48 -22.52
C ASN A 113 -6.00 2.64 -21.29
N ASN A 114 -5.16 1.64 -20.99
CA ASN A 114 -4.24 1.73 -19.86
C ASN A 114 -2.89 2.30 -20.31
N TYR A 115 -2.71 3.58 -20.06
CA TYR A 115 -1.47 4.29 -20.45
C TYR A 115 -0.19 3.76 -19.80
N LEU A 116 -0.25 3.12 -18.63
CA LEU A 116 0.92 2.48 -18.04
C LEU A 116 1.29 1.20 -18.81
N GLY A 117 0.29 0.40 -19.17
CA GLY A 117 0.50 -0.78 -20.01
C GLY A 117 1.03 -0.41 -21.40
N GLU A 118 0.56 0.69 -21.98
CA GLU A 118 1.09 1.22 -23.25
C GLU A 118 2.57 1.63 -23.12
N LEU A 119 2.92 2.33 -22.04
CA LEU A 119 4.31 2.70 -21.78
C LEU A 119 5.20 1.46 -21.64
N ILE A 120 4.76 0.43 -20.91
CA ILE A 120 5.54 -0.80 -20.76
C ILE A 120 5.78 -1.46 -22.11
N ARG A 121 4.76 -1.58 -22.96
CA ARG A 121 4.93 -2.13 -24.32
C ARG A 121 5.93 -1.34 -25.15
N ARG A 122 5.87 0.00 -25.08
CA ARG A 122 6.83 0.88 -25.74
C ARG A 122 8.25 0.64 -25.25
N LEU A 123 8.46 0.60 -23.93
CA LEU A 123 9.77 0.31 -23.33
C LEU A 123 10.31 -1.03 -23.78
N LEU A 124 9.48 -2.07 -23.78
CA LEU A 124 9.85 -3.42 -24.18
C LEU A 124 10.23 -3.53 -25.66
N ASN A 125 9.48 -2.88 -26.56
CA ASN A 125 9.59 -3.12 -27.99
C ASN A 125 10.47 -2.12 -28.74
N GLU A 126 10.67 -0.92 -28.18
CA GLU A 126 11.24 0.21 -28.91
C GLU A 126 12.51 0.76 -28.23
N THR A 127 12.95 0.19 -27.10
CA THR A 127 14.11 0.68 -26.35
C THR A 127 14.98 -0.45 -25.81
N THR A 128 16.18 -0.11 -25.32
CA THR A 128 17.05 -1.00 -24.54
C THR A 128 16.83 -0.84 -23.02
N ALA A 129 15.72 -0.26 -22.60
CA ALA A 129 15.40 -0.08 -21.20
C ALA A 129 15.29 -1.42 -20.46
N HIS A 130 15.74 -1.47 -19.21
CA HIS A 130 15.52 -2.59 -18.31
C HIS A 130 14.33 -2.30 -17.41
N ILE A 131 13.43 -3.25 -17.25
CA ILE A 131 12.23 -3.12 -16.43
C ILE A 131 12.25 -4.15 -15.31
N MET A 132 12.02 -3.71 -14.08
CA MET A 132 11.73 -4.56 -12.94
C MET A 132 10.29 -4.27 -12.49
N ALA A 133 9.41 -5.23 -12.73
CA ALA A 133 8.03 -5.20 -12.26
C ALA A 133 7.96 -5.80 -10.85
N MET A 134 7.37 -5.06 -9.91
CA MET A 134 7.19 -5.47 -8.53
C MET A 134 5.71 -5.39 -8.17
N THR A 135 5.17 -6.41 -7.55
CA THR A 135 3.79 -6.40 -7.06
C THR A 135 3.60 -7.41 -5.94
N GLY A 136 2.81 -7.04 -4.95
CA GLY A 136 2.39 -7.95 -3.89
C GLY A 136 1.34 -8.97 -4.34
N SER A 137 0.65 -8.69 -5.46
CA SER A 137 -0.23 -9.66 -6.13
C SER A 137 -0.26 -9.38 -7.63
N TYR A 138 -0.03 -10.41 -8.42
CA TYR A 138 -0.06 -10.29 -9.89
C TYR A 138 -1.49 -10.38 -10.46
N PHE A 139 -2.46 -10.73 -9.62
CA PHE A 139 -3.86 -10.90 -10.02
C PHE A 139 -4.66 -9.64 -9.76
N ARG A 140 -5.34 -9.13 -10.78
CA ARG A 140 -6.19 -7.94 -10.67
C ARG A 140 -7.59 -8.23 -10.12
N GLY A 141 -8.02 -9.49 -10.19
CA GLY A 141 -9.38 -9.89 -9.84
C GLY A 141 -10.44 -9.62 -10.93
N ASP A 142 -10.03 -9.07 -12.08
CA ASP A 142 -10.85 -8.96 -13.29
C ASP A 142 -10.35 -9.91 -14.39
N ALA A 143 -11.11 -10.00 -15.50
CA ALA A 143 -10.76 -10.87 -16.62
C ALA A 143 -9.65 -10.31 -17.52
N ILE A 144 -9.14 -9.11 -17.23
CA ILE A 144 -8.12 -8.44 -18.06
C ILE A 144 -6.75 -8.76 -17.49
N PRO A 145 -5.86 -9.41 -18.25
CA PRO A 145 -4.51 -9.70 -17.77
C PRO A 145 -3.69 -8.42 -17.57
N VAL A 146 -2.75 -8.44 -16.63
CA VAL A 146 -1.83 -7.33 -16.37
C VAL A 146 -0.96 -7.07 -17.61
N MET A 147 -0.48 -8.12 -18.26
CA MET A 147 0.28 -8.06 -19.51
C MET A 147 -0.25 -9.07 -20.52
N ARG A 148 0.08 -8.86 -21.77
CA ARG A 148 -0.11 -9.87 -22.81
C ARG A 148 0.92 -11.00 -22.61
N PRO A 149 0.60 -12.25 -22.96
CA PRO A 149 1.51 -13.38 -22.79
C PRO A 149 2.87 -13.18 -23.48
N GLU A 150 2.90 -12.55 -24.65
CA GLU A 150 4.12 -12.24 -25.40
C GLU A 150 5.02 -11.21 -24.67
N ASP A 151 4.42 -10.24 -23.98
CA ASP A 151 5.14 -9.23 -23.18
C ASP A 151 5.63 -9.86 -21.87
N GLU A 152 4.81 -10.69 -21.23
CA GLU A 152 5.14 -11.39 -19.99
C GLU A 152 6.33 -12.33 -20.17
N ALA A 153 6.40 -13.06 -21.29
CA ALA A 153 7.49 -13.97 -21.60
C ALA A 153 8.87 -13.28 -21.66
N ARG A 154 8.92 -11.96 -21.79
CA ARG A 154 10.15 -11.16 -21.81
C ARG A 154 10.67 -10.81 -20.41
N PHE A 155 9.85 -10.98 -19.36
CA PHE A 155 10.27 -10.76 -17.98
C PHE A 155 10.95 -12.00 -17.43
N GLN A 156 12.29 -11.97 -17.42
CA GLN A 156 13.12 -13.05 -16.89
C GLN A 156 14.29 -12.49 -16.08
N PRO A 157 14.65 -13.07 -14.93
CA PRO A 157 13.94 -14.14 -14.23
C PRO A 157 12.68 -13.64 -13.51
N THR A 158 11.69 -14.50 -13.34
CA THR A 158 10.57 -14.27 -12.45
C THR A 158 10.93 -14.78 -11.05
N ILE A 159 10.84 -13.89 -10.05
CA ILE A 159 11.03 -14.25 -8.65
C ILE A 159 9.66 -14.21 -7.98
N ASN A 160 9.18 -15.36 -7.57
CA ASN A 160 7.94 -15.48 -6.81
C ASN A 160 8.28 -15.81 -5.35
N TYR A 161 7.80 -14.93 -4.43
CA TYR A 161 7.93 -15.12 -2.99
C TYR A 161 6.53 -15.10 -2.40
N ASN A 162 5.91 -16.26 -2.32
CA ASN A 162 4.53 -16.39 -1.91
C ASN A 162 4.33 -16.12 -0.41
N TYR A 163 3.08 -15.90 -0.04
CA TYR A 163 2.70 -15.53 1.33
C TYR A 163 3.10 -16.60 2.36
N TYR A 164 3.02 -17.87 2.00
CA TYR A 164 3.47 -18.98 2.86
C TYR A 164 4.97 -18.92 3.14
N GLN A 165 5.78 -18.66 2.12
CA GLN A 165 7.23 -18.49 2.28
C GLN A 165 7.54 -17.27 3.15
N GLN A 166 6.79 -16.20 2.98
CA GLN A 166 6.93 -14.99 3.80
C GLN A 166 6.63 -15.29 5.28
N LEU A 167 5.50 -15.90 5.58
CA LEU A 167 5.13 -16.28 6.96
C LEU A 167 6.12 -17.27 7.58
N SER A 168 6.60 -18.24 6.81
CA SER A 168 7.58 -19.23 7.26
C SER A 168 8.93 -18.61 7.59
N GLY A 169 9.30 -17.52 6.92
CA GLY A 169 10.53 -16.77 7.15
C GLY A 169 10.48 -15.82 8.36
N TYR A 170 9.31 -15.60 8.95
CA TYR A 170 9.15 -14.67 10.06
C TYR A 170 9.75 -15.20 11.37
N LYS A 171 10.41 -14.30 12.10
CA LYS A 171 11.06 -14.62 13.37
C LYS A 171 10.07 -14.69 14.54
N TYR A 172 9.12 -13.78 14.57
CA TYR A 172 8.22 -13.57 15.71
C TYR A 172 6.79 -14.03 15.44
N LEU A 173 6.18 -13.58 14.33
CA LEU A 173 4.83 -13.96 13.96
C LEU A 173 4.77 -15.45 13.56
N LYS A 174 3.93 -16.25 14.25
CA LYS A 174 3.87 -17.70 14.07
C LYS A 174 2.52 -18.20 13.54
N SER A 175 1.48 -17.38 13.65
CA SER A 175 0.15 -17.77 13.21
C SER A 175 -0.68 -16.59 12.74
N LEU A 176 -1.60 -16.87 11.80
CA LEU A 176 -2.63 -15.97 11.32
C LEU A 176 -3.98 -16.62 11.52
N GLY A 177 -4.86 -15.97 12.27
CA GLY A 177 -6.27 -16.31 12.37
C GLY A 177 -7.08 -15.55 11.33
N ILE A 178 -8.07 -16.19 10.74
CA ILE A 178 -9.00 -15.60 9.79
C ILE A 178 -10.40 -15.91 10.28
N GLY A 179 -11.17 -14.85 10.53
CA GLY A 179 -12.53 -14.93 11.02
C GLY A 179 -13.51 -14.19 10.12
N TYR A 180 -14.72 -14.71 10.08
CA TYR A 180 -15.87 -14.05 9.48
C TYR A 180 -16.93 -13.89 10.55
N GLN A 181 -17.46 -12.67 10.68
CA GLN A 181 -18.55 -12.37 11.59
C GLN A 181 -19.68 -11.74 10.79
N PHE A 182 -20.88 -12.28 10.97
CA PHE A 182 -22.07 -11.81 10.28
C PHE A 182 -22.81 -10.80 11.14
N PHE A 183 -23.34 -9.75 10.54
CA PHE A 183 -24.13 -8.75 11.25
C PHE A 183 -25.41 -8.41 10.51
N THR A 184 -26.41 -7.93 11.23
CA THR A 184 -27.67 -7.41 10.70
C THR A 184 -27.78 -5.91 11.01
N GLY A 185 -28.33 -5.13 10.08
CA GLY A 185 -28.45 -3.70 10.22
C GLY A 185 -27.12 -2.95 10.03
N LYS A 186 -26.77 -2.05 10.95
CA LYS A 186 -25.55 -1.25 10.85
C LYS A 186 -24.34 -2.02 11.39
N TYR A 187 -23.23 -2.01 10.66
CA TYR A 187 -22.00 -2.71 11.06
C TYR A 187 -21.40 -2.22 12.38
N ILE A 188 -21.71 -0.98 12.77
CA ILE A 188 -21.26 -0.41 14.01
C ILE A 188 -21.65 -1.23 15.24
N ASN A 189 -22.79 -1.92 15.16
CA ASN A 189 -23.27 -2.79 16.25
C ASN A 189 -22.43 -4.07 16.40
N ALA A 190 -21.70 -4.47 15.34
CA ALA A 190 -20.82 -5.65 15.38
C ALA A 190 -19.38 -5.31 15.77
N ILE A 191 -18.99 -4.03 15.74
CA ILE A 191 -17.63 -3.61 16.11
C ILE A 191 -17.26 -4.02 17.54
N PRO A 192 -18.10 -3.80 18.58
CA PRO A 192 -17.75 -4.17 19.96
C PRO A 192 -17.49 -5.66 20.18
N GLU A 193 -18.13 -6.54 19.41
CA GLU A 193 -17.92 -7.99 19.49
C GLU A 193 -16.64 -8.42 18.77
N ALA A 194 -16.25 -7.72 17.71
CA ALA A 194 -15.06 -8.04 16.92
C ALA A 194 -13.79 -7.41 17.49
N LEU A 195 -13.90 -6.31 18.24
CA LEU A 195 -12.79 -5.49 18.68
C LEU A 195 -12.26 -5.93 20.06
N ASP A 196 -11.09 -6.53 20.07
CA ASP A 196 -10.31 -6.70 21.29
C ASP A 196 -9.44 -5.45 21.52
N THR A 197 -9.85 -4.59 22.46
CA THR A 197 -9.15 -3.34 22.78
C THR A 197 -7.79 -3.53 23.47
N THR A 198 -7.37 -4.76 23.72
CA THR A 198 -6.00 -5.08 24.18
C THR A 198 -5.02 -5.29 23.03
N LYS A 199 -5.54 -5.39 21.81
CA LYS A 199 -4.78 -5.61 20.58
C LYS A 199 -4.63 -4.33 19.77
N LYS A 200 -3.48 -4.20 19.10
CA LYS A 200 -3.26 -3.12 18.13
C LYS A 200 -4.07 -3.41 16.87
N THR A 201 -5.11 -2.62 16.64
CA THR A 201 -6.15 -2.96 15.66
C THR A 201 -6.29 -1.91 14.56
N LEU A 202 -6.27 -2.36 13.31
CA LEU A 202 -6.69 -1.59 12.14
C LEU A 202 -8.17 -1.87 11.86
N ILE A 203 -9.00 -0.83 11.86
CA ILE A 203 -10.40 -0.90 11.44
C ILE A 203 -10.50 -0.28 10.04
N HIS A 204 -10.76 -1.12 9.04
CA HIS A 204 -10.85 -0.70 7.65
C HIS A 204 -12.32 -0.59 7.24
N ILE A 205 -12.84 0.65 7.21
CA ILE A 205 -14.24 0.92 6.94
C ILE A 205 -14.58 0.87 5.43
N PRO A 206 -15.86 0.67 5.06
CA PRO A 206 -16.27 0.59 3.66
C PRO A 206 -16.18 1.96 2.98
N ASN A 207 -16.03 1.95 1.64
CA ASN A 207 -16.10 3.17 0.83
C ASN A 207 -17.48 3.83 0.92
N VAL A 208 -17.53 5.15 0.69
CA VAL A 208 -18.79 5.95 0.71
C VAL A 208 -19.90 5.39 -0.19
N ASN A 209 -19.52 4.77 -1.32
CA ASN A 209 -20.46 4.18 -2.28
C ASN A 209 -20.81 2.72 -1.96
N SER A 210 -20.31 2.17 -0.86
CA SER A 210 -20.62 0.80 -0.47
C SER A 210 -22.04 0.72 0.11
N LYS A 211 -22.76 -0.35 -0.20
CA LYS A 211 -24.07 -0.65 0.40
C LYS A 211 -24.03 -0.83 1.91
N THR A 212 -22.85 -1.12 2.48
CA THR A 212 -22.63 -1.29 3.91
C THR A 212 -22.36 0.04 4.63
N SER A 213 -22.06 1.11 3.90
CA SER A 213 -21.95 2.46 4.46
C SER A 213 -23.36 2.98 4.78
N TYR A 214 -23.54 3.57 5.97
CA TYR A 214 -24.85 3.98 6.44
C TYR A 214 -24.96 5.48 6.78
N ALA A 215 -23.82 6.20 6.75
CA ALA A 215 -23.74 7.62 7.07
C ALA A 215 -22.60 8.31 6.31
N GLN A 216 -22.39 9.59 6.58
CA GLN A 216 -21.18 10.28 6.16
C GLN A 216 -19.97 9.68 6.90
N LYS A 217 -18.82 9.69 6.25
CA LYS A 217 -17.63 8.99 6.81
C LYS A 217 -17.19 9.52 8.17
N TYR A 218 -17.31 10.79 8.40
CA TYR A 218 -17.03 11.38 9.71
C TYR A 218 -17.97 10.87 10.81
N ASP A 219 -19.25 10.69 10.48
CA ASP A 219 -20.24 10.16 11.41
C ASP A 219 -19.93 8.69 11.72
N GLU A 220 -19.57 7.90 10.69
CA GLU A 220 -19.18 6.51 10.88
C GLU A 220 -17.92 6.38 11.77
N VAL A 221 -16.90 7.22 11.55
CA VAL A 221 -15.70 7.26 12.41
C VAL A 221 -16.04 7.67 13.83
N ALA A 222 -16.87 8.72 13.99
CA ALA A 222 -17.32 9.18 15.31
C ALA A 222 -18.10 8.09 16.05
N ASP A 223 -18.94 7.32 15.34
CA ASP A 223 -19.68 6.19 15.91
C ASP A 223 -18.73 5.07 16.34
N ILE A 224 -17.71 4.75 15.55
CA ILE A 224 -16.68 3.76 15.93
C ILE A 224 -15.96 4.22 17.20
N ILE A 225 -15.53 5.49 17.26
CA ILE A 225 -14.85 6.01 18.45
C ILE A 225 -15.75 5.93 19.68
N ARG A 226 -17.05 6.29 19.55
CA ARG A 226 -18.02 6.16 20.65
C ARG A 226 -18.22 4.71 21.11
N CYS A 227 -18.12 3.73 20.20
CA CYS A 227 -18.15 2.33 20.60
C CYS A 227 -16.92 1.90 21.40
N ILE A 228 -15.76 2.54 21.15
CA ILE A 228 -14.53 2.30 21.90
C ILE A 228 -14.60 2.96 23.27
N GLY A 229 -15.10 4.22 23.33
CA GLY A 229 -15.20 4.98 24.54
C GLY A 229 -15.40 6.49 24.32
N GLU A 230 -15.00 7.29 25.32
CA GLU A 230 -15.12 8.74 25.31
C GLU A 230 -13.78 9.41 24.97
N ILE A 231 -13.77 10.36 24.03
CA ILE A 231 -12.59 11.18 23.76
C ILE A 231 -12.34 12.10 24.96
N VAL A 232 -11.21 11.92 25.61
CA VAL A 232 -10.78 12.76 26.75
C VAL A 232 -9.78 13.83 26.35
N GLU A 233 -9.04 13.59 25.27
CA GLU A 233 -8.02 14.51 24.75
C GLU A 233 -7.79 14.25 23.25
N THR A 234 -7.32 15.24 22.53
CA THR A 234 -6.83 15.10 21.15
C THR A 234 -5.45 15.71 21.01
N ASP A 235 -4.49 14.93 20.59
CA ASP A 235 -3.19 15.41 20.14
C ASP A 235 -3.35 16.05 18.76
N TYR A 236 -3.37 17.37 18.71
CA TYR A 236 -3.53 18.13 17.46
C TYR A 236 -2.27 18.21 16.59
N GLU A 237 -1.11 17.80 17.11
CA GLU A 237 0.13 17.73 16.32
C GLU A 237 0.09 16.51 15.38
N HIS A 238 -0.38 15.37 15.90
CA HIS A 238 -0.41 14.11 15.19
C HIS A 238 -1.82 13.62 14.82
N TYR A 239 -2.85 14.32 15.28
CA TYR A 239 -4.28 13.99 15.11
C TYR A 239 -4.63 12.61 15.66
N ILE A 240 -4.21 12.36 16.90
CA ILE A 240 -4.50 11.16 17.66
C ILE A 240 -5.50 11.50 18.78
N HIS A 241 -6.61 10.76 18.85
CA HIS A 241 -7.56 10.87 19.92
C HIS A 241 -7.18 9.96 21.09
N HIS A 242 -7.17 10.48 22.29
CA HIS A 242 -7.08 9.71 23.52
C HIS A 242 -8.49 9.36 23.96
N VAL A 243 -8.83 8.07 23.90
CA VAL A 243 -10.18 7.57 24.13
C VAL A 243 -10.19 6.75 25.40
N ARG A 244 -11.01 7.15 26.39
CA ARG A 244 -11.22 6.41 27.63
C ARG A 244 -12.24 5.31 27.40
N THR A 245 -11.82 4.05 27.56
CA THR A 245 -12.68 2.88 27.50
C THR A 245 -13.55 2.75 28.76
N PRO A 246 -14.64 1.98 28.74
CA PRO A 246 -15.49 1.76 29.92
C PRO A 246 -14.75 1.17 31.14
N ASP A 247 -13.67 0.42 30.92
CA ASP A 247 -12.81 -0.14 31.96
C ASP A 247 -11.72 0.86 32.45
N GLY A 248 -11.74 2.10 31.96
CA GLY A 248 -10.88 3.19 32.41
C GLY A 248 -9.53 3.30 31.73
N ARG A 249 -9.19 2.44 30.80
CA ARG A 249 -7.96 2.54 30.00
C ARG A 249 -8.05 3.72 29.03
N ILE A 250 -6.92 4.32 28.72
CA ILE A 250 -6.80 5.34 27.66
C ILE A 250 -6.15 4.71 26.43
N LEU A 251 -6.90 4.67 25.34
CA LEU A 251 -6.43 4.18 24.04
C LEU A 251 -6.12 5.35 23.09
N LYS A 252 -5.06 5.20 22.32
CA LYS A 252 -4.67 6.13 21.26
C LYS A 252 -5.27 5.69 19.95
N VAL A 253 -6.19 6.50 19.42
CA VAL A 253 -6.95 6.22 18.20
C VAL A 253 -6.59 7.22 17.12
N GLY A 254 -6.07 6.73 16.00
CA GLY A 254 -5.75 7.54 14.81
C GLY A 254 -6.85 7.43 13.75
N ASP A 255 -7.17 8.56 13.10
CA ASP A 255 -8.16 8.64 12.02
C ASP A 255 -7.50 9.00 10.68
N LEU A 256 -7.37 8.02 9.76
CA LEU A 256 -6.92 8.22 8.38
C LEU A 256 -8.06 8.46 7.38
N VAL A 257 -9.30 8.55 7.85
CA VAL A 257 -10.49 8.84 7.03
C VAL A 257 -10.65 10.35 6.80
N GLU A 258 -9.98 11.16 7.62
CA GLU A 258 -9.98 12.61 7.58
C GLU A 258 -9.69 13.19 6.17
N ASP A 259 -10.54 14.09 5.70
CA ASP A 259 -10.42 14.74 4.38
C ASP A 259 -9.39 15.87 4.37
N ASP A 260 -9.12 16.52 5.51
CA ASP A 260 -8.04 17.51 5.59
C ASP A 260 -6.69 16.81 5.33
N SER A 261 -6.12 17.13 4.19
CA SER A 261 -4.84 16.54 3.75
C SER A 261 -3.69 16.80 4.74
N ARG A 262 -3.72 17.93 5.45
CA ARG A 262 -2.67 18.27 6.44
C ARG A 262 -2.76 17.36 7.66
N ARG A 263 -3.97 17.10 8.16
CA ARG A 263 -4.21 16.19 9.28
C ARG A 263 -3.83 14.77 8.92
N ARG A 264 -4.28 14.31 7.77
CA ARG A 264 -3.92 12.98 7.24
C ARG A 264 -2.42 12.82 7.03
N ASP A 265 -1.76 13.82 6.43
CA ASP A 265 -0.30 13.81 6.20
C ASP A 265 0.48 13.83 7.53
N ALA A 266 0.01 14.54 8.56
CA ALA A 266 0.62 14.57 9.88
C ALA A 266 0.54 13.19 10.55
N LEU A 267 -0.62 12.55 10.56
CA LEU A 267 -0.79 11.20 11.09
C LEU A 267 0.03 10.16 10.29
N GLN A 268 0.06 10.24 8.96
CA GLN A 268 0.90 9.35 8.16
C GLN A 268 2.38 9.54 8.45
N ALA A 269 2.84 10.79 8.63
CA ALA A 269 4.22 11.07 9.01
C ALA A 269 4.55 10.54 10.40
N TYR A 270 3.61 10.61 11.34
CA TYR A 270 3.74 10.00 12.66
C TYR A 270 3.88 8.48 12.57
N LEU A 271 2.99 7.80 11.83
CA LEU A 271 3.05 6.36 11.63
C LEU A 271 4.39 5.90 11.06
N GLN A 272 4.97 6.65 10.10
CA GLN A 272 6.27 6.34 9.50
C GLN A 272 7.46 6.50 10.46
N ARG A 273 7.32 7.29 11.52
CA ARG A 273 8.38 7.56 12.52
C ARG A 273 8.20 6.76 13.79
N MET A 274 7.09 6.07 13.92
CA MET A 274 6.76 5.29 15.11
C MET A 274 7.83 4.24 15.38
N ASN A 275 8.33 4.22 16.63
CA ASN A 275 9.35 3.29 17.10
C ASN A 275 8.92 2.53 18.37
N SER A 276 7.68 2.69 18.81
CA SER A 276 7.12 2.06 19.99
C SER A 276 5.75 1.44 19.72
N ARG A 277 5.51 0.28 20.30
CA ARG A 277 4.21 -0.39 20.27
C ARG A 277 3.10 0.47 20.89
N ASP A 278 3.43 1.23 21.93
CA ASP A 278 2.46 2.01 22.71
C ASP A 278 2.19 3.41 22.12
N ALA A 279 2.72 3.66 20.93
CA ALA A 279 2.49 4.92 20.23
C ALA A 279 1.07 5.01 19.64
N LEU A 280 0.44 3.88 19.31
CA LEU A 280 -0.92 3.81 18.77
C LEU A 280 -1.58 2.49 19.18
N ASP A 281 -2.89 2.53 19.41
CA ASP A 281 -3.70 1.34 19.76
C ASP A 281 -4.65 0.94 18.64
N ILE A 282 -5.37 1.90 18.09
CA ILE A 282 -6.35 1.67 17.04
C ILE A 282 -6.14 2.67 15.91
N LEU A 283 -6.21 2.18 14.67
CA LEU A 283 -6.18 3.00 13.46
C LEU A 283 -7.46 2.77 12.67
N ILE A 284 -8.20 3.83 12.38
CA ILE A 284 -9.37 3.77 11.51
C ILE A 284 -8.97 4.26 10.12
N ALA A 285 -9.26 3.46 9.10
CA ALA A 285 -8.85 3.75 7.74
C ALA A 285 -9.94 3.46 6.71
N LEU A 286 -9.93 4.20 5.61
CA LEU A 286 -10.78 3.99 4.45
C LEU A 286 -10.04 3.23 3.36
N GLY A 287 -10.75 2.71 2.36
CA GLY A 287 -10.19 1.94 1.26
C GLY A 287 -9.00 2.55 0.52
N THR A 288 -8.88 3.87 0.51
CA THR A 288 -7.74 4.60 -0.06
C THR A 288 -6.47 4.56 0.81
N ALA A 289 -6.59 4.19 2.08
CA ALA A 289 -5.44 4.04 2.99
C ALA A 289 -4.74 2.67 2.88
N LYS A 290 -5.01 1.93 1.80
CA LYS A 290 -4.40 0.61 1.52
C LYS A 290 -2.90 0.69 1.34
N GLU A 291 -2.41 1.83 0.88
CA GLU A 291 -1.03 2.07 0.51
C GLU A 291 -0.48 3.25 1.33
N GLY A 292 0.80 3.21 1.65
CA GLY A 292 1.51 4.39 2.17
C GLY A 292 1.75 4.46 3.67
N PHE A 293 1.32 3.50 4.49
CA PHE A 293 1.76 3.42 5.89
C PHE A 293 2.27 2.02 6.25
N ASP A 294 3.19 1.99 7.18
CA ASP A 294 3.71 0.74 7.76
C ASP A 294 3.54 0.79 9.28
N TRP A 295 2.72 -0.12 9.81
CA TRP A 295 2.47 -0.26 11.24
C TRP A 295 2.74 -1.70 11.68
N ALA A 296 3.99 -2.00 11.97
CA ALA A 296 4.45 -3.36 12.24
C ALA A 296 3.76 -4.02 13.44
N TRP A 297 3.34 -3.22 14.43
CA TRP A 297 2.66 -3.70 15.63
C TRP A 297 1.18 -4.04 15.46
N CYS A 298 0.57 -3.76 14.31
CA CYS A 298 -0.82 -4.13 14.04
C CYS A 298 -1.01 -5.64 14.20
N GLU A 299 -1.82 -6.05 15.18
CA GLU A 299 -2.10 -7.45 15.53
C GLU A 299 -3.43 -7.93 14.97
N CYS A 300 -4.40 -7.02 14.85
CA CYS A 300 -5.74 -7.32 14.35
C CYS A 300 -6.12 -6.39 13.20
N CYS A 301 -6.77 -6.93 12.19
CA CYS A 301 -7.40 -6.14 11.14
C CYS A 301 -8.87 -6.52 11.02
N ILE A 302 -9.75 -5.53 11.23
CA ILE A 302 -11.19 -5.67 11.06
C ILE A 302 -11.58 -4.97 9.77
N THR A 303 -12.21 -5.69 8.84
CA THR A 303 -12.75 -5.13 7.59
C THR A 303 -14.25 -5.25 7.54
N ILE A 304 -14.91 -4.32 6.87
CA ILE A 304 -16.37 -4.28 6.78
C ILE A 304 -16.83 -4.44 5.33
N GLY A 305 -17.77 -5.36 5.12
CA GLY A 305 -18.42 -5.61 3.83
C GLY A 305 -17.75 -6.69 3.00
N ILE A 306 -18.39 -7.01 1.88
CA ILE A 306 -17.87 -7.98 0.91
C ILE A 306 -16.82 -7.30 0.06
N ARG A 307 -15.66 -7.92 -0.07
CA ARG A 307 -14.53 -7.47 -0.89
C ARG A 307 -14.43 -8.34 -2.14
N SER A 308 -14.51 -7.74 -3.30
CA SER A 308 -14.43 -8.43 -4.59
C SER A 308 -13.01 -8.51 -5.16
N SER A 309 -12.06 -7.71 -4.62
CA SER A 309 -10.68 -7.69 -5.11
C SER A 309 -9.77 -8.53 -4.23
N LEU A 310 -9.22 -9.60 -4.79
CA LEU A 310 -8.22 -10.45 -4.13
C LEU A 310 -6.98 -9.65 -3.71
N THR A 311 -6.54 -8.72 -4.57
CA THR A 311 -5.43 -7.81 -4.29
C THR A 311 -5.68 -6.97 -3.05
N GLU A 312 -6.88 -6.40 -2.92
CA GLU A 312 -7.26 -5.62 -1.75
C GLU A 312 -7.20 -6.45 -0.47
N ILE A 313 -7.72 -7.66 -0.51
CA ILE A 313 -7.73 -8.58 0.63
C ILE A 313 -6.30 -8.88 1.08
N VAL A 314 -5.41 -9.25 0.16
CA VAL A 314 -4.00 -9.55 0.45
C VAL A 314 -3.27 -8.33 1.03
N GLN A 315 -3.48 -7.15 0.47
CA GLN A 315 -2.89 -5.91 0.97
C GLN A 315 -3.34 -5.57 2.40
N ILE A 316 -4.62 -5.77 2.70
CA ILE A 316 -5.17 -5.51 4.04
C ILE A 316 -4.63 -6.54 5.05
N ILE A 317 -4.61 -7.83 4.71
CA ILE A 317 -4.01 -8.88 5.57
C ILE A 317 -2.53 -8.57 5.80
N GLY A 318 -1.82 -8.14 4.77
CA GLY A 318 -0.44 -7.73 4.86
C GLY A 318 -0.18 -6.62 5.89
N ARG A 319 -1.21 -5.83 6.28
CA ARG A 319 -1.09 -4.81 7.33
C ARG A 319 -0.97 -5.43 8.73
N CYS A 320 -1.72 -6.48 9.03
CA CYS A 320 -1.64 -7.13 10.34
C CYS A 320 -0.62 -8.27 10.39
N THR A 321 -0.03 -8.69 9.29
CA THR A 321 0.94 -9.79 9.25
C THR A 321 2.40 -9.33 9.12
N ARG A 322 2.72 -8.10 9.48
CA ARG A 322 4.11 -7.66 9.60
C ARG A 322 4.81 -8.37 10.76
N ASP A 323 6.04 -8.84 10.54
CA ASP A 323 6.84 -9.47 11.59
C ASP A 323 7.41 -8.40 12.54
N CYS A 324 7.17 -8.54 13.83
CA CYS A 324 7.79 -7.67 14.82
C CYS A 324 7.91 -8.32 16.19
N VAL A 325 8.83 -7.80 17.00
CA VAL A 325 9.07 -8.28 18.38
C VAL A 325 7.78 -8.23 19.20
N GLY A 326 7.47 -9.33 19.90
CA GLY A 326 6.32 -9.42 20.81
C GLY A 326 4.99 -9.74 20.13
N LYS A 327 4.96 -9.90 18.79
CA LYS A 327 3.77 -10.30 18.04
C LYS A 327 3.90 -11.73 17.55
N THR A 328 3.22 -12.65 18.22
CA THR A 328 3.23 -14.09 17.86
C THR A 328 2.04 -14.52 17.01
N HIS A 329 0.95 -13.74 17.03
CA HIS A 329 -0.29 -14.02 16.33
C HIS A 329 -0.81 -12.76 15.66
N ALA A 330 -1.40 -12.92 14.46
CA ALA A 330 -2.18 -11.89 13.79
C ALA A 330 -3.59 -12.41 13.55
N GLN A 331 -4.58 -11.52 13.63
CA GLN A 331 -5.98 -11.83 13.40
C GLN A 331 -6.55 -10.95 12.31
N PHE A 332 -7.19 -11.57 11.31
CA PHE A 332 -8.01 -10.86 10.33
C PHE A 332 -9.48 -11.22 10.55
N ILE A 333 -10.36 -10.23 10.65
CA ILE A 333 -11.79 -10.40 10.85
C ILE A 333 -12.51 -9.63 9.74
N ASN A 334 -13.40 -10.32 9.01
CA ASN A 334 -14.26 -9.65 8.04
C ASN A 334 -15.71 -9.65 8.53
N LEU A 335 -16.28 -8.45 8.73
CA LEU A 335 -17.67 -8.24 9.08
C LEU A 335 -18.52 -8.24 7.81
N ILE A 336 -19.42 -9.21 7.67
CA ILE A 336 -20.26 -9.42 6.47
C ILE A 336 -21.72 -9.13 6.82
N PRO A 337 -22.43 -8.27 6.04
CA PRO A 337 -23.85 -8.04 6.26
C PRO A 337 -24.68 -9.30 5.97
N CYS A 338 -25.66 -9.59 6.83
CA CYS A 338 -26.64 -10.66 6.71
C CYS A 338 -28.04 -10.07 6.99
N PRO A 339 -29.12 -10.42 6.29
CA PRO A 339 -29.31 -11.51 5.31
C PRO A 339 -29.19 -11.07 3.83
N ASP A 340 -28.73 -9.87 3.53
CA ASP A 340 -28.67 -9.35 2.16
C ASP A 340 -27.57 -10.01 1.30
N ALA A 341 -26.67 -10.77 1.93
CA ALA A 341 -25.74 -11.62 1.20
C ALA A 341 -26.43 -12.95 0.90
N ALA A 342 -26.72 -13.21 -0.38
CA ALA A 342 -27.06 -14.54 -0.81
C ALA A 342 -25.97 -15.53 -0.33
N GLN A 343 -26.34 -16.75 0.04
CA GLN A 343 -25.37 -17.75 0.49
C GLN A 343 -24.24 -17.96 -0.52
N GLU A 344 -24.52 -17.73 -1.80
CA GLU A 344 -23.56 -17.74 -2.90
C GLU A 344 -22.53 -16.60 -2.80
N ASP A 345 -22.96 -15.38 -2.44
CA ASP A 345 -22.04 -14.22 -2.29
C ASP A 345 -21.08 -14.41 -1.12
N VAL A 346 -21.57 -14.99 0.00
CA VAL A 346 -20.73 -15.32 1.14
C VAL A 346 -19.74 -16.43 0.80
N SER A 347 -20.19 -17.49 0.14
CA SER A 347 -19.35 -18.58 -0.31
C SER A 347 -18.29 -18.11 -1.30
N MET A 348 -18.66 -17.20 -2.21
CA MET A 348 -17.74 -16.60 -3.17
C MET A 348 -16.70 -15.73 -2.46
N ALA A 349 -17.10 -14.86 -1.53
CA ALA A 349 -16.19 -14.03 -0.75
C ALA A 349 -15.19 -14.86 0.08
N VAL A 350 -15.64 -15.95 0.72
CA VAL A 350 -14.79 -16.87 1.46
C VAL A 350 -13.83 -17.61 0.52
N ASN A 351 -14.32 -18.11 -0.62
CA ASN A 351 -13.50 -18.80 -1.60
C ASN A 351 -12.46 -17.87 -2.25
N ASP A 352 -12.83 -16.64 -2.57
CA ASP A 352 -11.91 -15.66 -3.13
C ASP A 352 -10.84 -15.28 -2.13
N PHE A 353 -11.19 -15.18 -0.86
CA PHE A 353 -10.24 -14.97 0.20
C PHE A 353 -9.24 -16.14 0.34
N LEU A 354 -9.73 -17.38 0.36
CA LEU A 354 -8.87 -18.57 0.42
C LEU A 354 -7.96 -18.67 -0.81
N LYS A 355 -8.48 -18.36 -1.99
CA LYS A 355 -7.69 -18.27 -3.23
C LYS A 355 -6.62 -17.19 -3.14
N ALA A 356 -6.94 -16.00 -2.59
CA ALA A 356 -5.97 -14.92 -2.43
C ALA A 356 -4.77 -15.33 -1.60
N ILE A 357 -5.00 -16.04 -0.49
CA ILE A 357 -3.93 -16.51 0.41
C ILE A 357 -3.14 -17.67 -0.21
N SER A 358 -3.80 -18.55 -0.96
CA SER A 358 -3.14 -19.73 -1.55
C SER A 358 -2.42 -19.43 -2.85
N ALA A 359 -2.80 -18.37 -3.58
CA ALA A 359 -2.23 -18.00 -4.87
C ALA A 359 -1.20 -16.85 -4.79
N SER A 360 -1.15 -16.15 -3.67
CA SER A 360 -0.12 -15.16 -3.36
C SER A 360 0.98 -15.81 -2.51
#